data_8591bb691caf4e507f39c9fbcc16f644
#
_entry.id   8591bb691caf4e507f39c9fbcc16f644
#
_cell.length_a   1.000
_cell.length_b   1.000
_cell.length_c   1.000
_cell.angle_alpha   90.00
_cell.angle_beta   90.00
_cell.angle_gamma   90.00
#
_symmetry.space_group_name_H-M   'P 1'
#
loop_
_entity.id
_entity.type
_entity.pdbx_description
1 polymer ?
#
loop_
_entity_poly.entity_id
_entity_poly.type
_entity_poly.pdbx_seq_one_letter_code
_entity_poly.pdbx_strand_id
1 'polypeptide(L)'
;MAVAWAAAQAALAPFFGPIAAGAALWGCFAFLSWRRQKRIEKFINQLPELSRVLANATSAGLALRTSIAMAAEELDAPAGEELAKVASALAVGQPVEEALGELQERLPSRELAVLVTTLILSSRAGGSLVGSLRNLTETLEERKETRREIRTQLSQVTVTAYTVPVIGVGSLLLIDNVRPGAIEAMTSSGLGRAAVVVALALYAVGFVLIRRMSRIDV
;
A
#
# COMPACT_ATOMS: atom_id res chain seq x y z
N MET A 1 -47.66 10.58 -19.59
CA MET A 1 -46.64 10.48 -18.56
C MET A 1 -45.68 9.32 -18.83
N ALA A 2 -46.09 8.08 -19.00
CA ALA A 2 -45.23 6.93 -19.27
C ALA A 2 -44.41 7.03 -20.57
N VAL A 3 -44.96 7.59 -21.63
CA VAL A 3 -44.30 7.78 -22.95
C VAL A 3 -43.20 8.84 -22.87
N ALA A 4 -43.39 9.91 -22.10
CA ALA A 4 -42.39 10.95 -21.88
C ALA A 4 -41.22 10.43 -21.01
N TRP A 5 -41.49 9.54 -20.06
CA TRP A 5 -40.46 8.90 -19.22
C TRP A 5 -39.65 7.89 -20.03
N ALA A 6 -40.27 7.10 -20.89
CA ALA A 6 -39.58 6.17 -21.79
C ALA A 6 -38.74 6.89 -22.86
N ALA A 7 -39.21 8.03 -23.39
CA ALA A 7 -38.44 8.85 -24.31
C ALA A 7 -37.23 9.53 -23.65
N ALA A 8 -37.37 9.97 -22.41
CA ALA A 8 -36.24 10.52 -21.62
C ALA A 8 -35.17 9.47 -21.31
N GLN A 9 -35.58 8.25 -20.99
CA GLN A 9 -34.67 7.11 -20.80
C GLN A 9 -33.93 6.73 -22.10
N ALA A 10 -34.61 6.71 -23.22
CA ALA A 10 -34.00 6.41 -24.52
C ALA A 10 -33.05 7.51 -25.02
N ALA A 11 -33.30 8.77 -24.69
CA ALA A 11 -32.43 9.90 -25.04
C ALA A 11 -31.17 9.99 -24.17
N LEU A 12 -31.23 9.48 -22.95
CA LEU A 12 -30.07 9.47 -22.02
C LEU A 12 -29.17 8.23 -22.18
N ALA A 13 -29.72 7.12 -22.70
CA ALA A 13 -28.98 5.87 -22.91
C ALA A 13 -27.70 6.02 -23.77
N PRO A 14 -27.65 6.78 -24.89
CA PRO A 14 -26.44 6.91 -25.68
C PRO A 14 -25.31 7.71 -24.98
N PHE A 15 -25.66 8.56 -24.03
CA PHE A 15 -24.66 9.33 -23.27
C PHE A 15 -24.10 8.55 -22.07
N PHE A 16 -24.88 7.69 -21.43
CA PHE A 16 -24.44 6.89 -20.27
C PHE A 16 -23.58 5.68 -20.68
N GLY A 17 -23.77 5.13 -21.88
CA GLY A 17 -23.02 4.00 -22.40
C GLY A 17 -21.49 4.24 -22.44
N PRO A 18 -21.01 5.28 -23.14
CA PRO A 18 -19.57 5.57 -23.21
C PRO A 18 -18.97 6.00 -21.84
N ILE A 19 -19.76 6.69 -21.00
CA ILE A 19 -19.30 7.06 -19.65
C ILE A 19 -19.16 5.83 -18.76
N ALA A 20 -20.13 4.92 -18.79
CA ALA A 20 -20.07 3.66 -18.03
C ALA A 20 -18.94 2.74 -18.55
N ALA A 21 -18.72 2.66 -19.86
CA ALA A 21 -17.62 1.92 -20.45
C ALA A 21 -16.27 2.54 -20.06
N GLY A 22 -16.13 3.86 -20.09
CA GLY A 22 -14.94 4.57 -19.64
C GLY A 22 -14.66 4.36 -18.15
N ALA A 23 -15.67 4.42 -17.30
CA ALA A 23 -15.55 4.16 -15.87
C ALA A 23 -15.18 2.69 -15.58
N ALA A 24 -15.72 1.74 -16.33
CA ALA A 24 -15.39 0.32 -16.21
C ALA A 24 -13.93 0.03 -16.64
N LEU A 25 -13.48 0.62 -17.75
CA LEU A 25 -12.09 0.52 -18.19
C LEU A 25 -11.13 1.15 -17.20
N TRP A 26 -11.44 2.35 -16.71
CA TRP A 26 -10.66 3.03 -15.69
C TRP A 26 -10.62 2.24 -14.38
N GLY A 27 -11.75 1.68 -13.93
CA GLY A 27 -11.84 0.81 -12.77
C GLY A 27 -11.02 -0.48 -12.92
N CYS A 28 -11.05 -1.10 -14.10
CA CYS A 28 -10.24 -2.27 -14.41
C CYS A 28 -8.74 -1.93 -14.37
N PHE A 29 -8.33 -0.81 -14.96
CA PHE A 29 -6.95 -0.35 -14.96
C PHE A 29 -6.47 0.01 -13.54
N ALA A 30 -7.31 0.70 -12.76
CA ALA A 30 -7.04 1.02 -11.35
C ALA A 30 -6.92 -0.24 -10.49
N PHE A 31 -7.76 -1.25 -10.74
CA PHE A 31 -7.70 -2.53 -10.03
C PHE A 31 -6.43 -3.32 -10.36
N LEU A 32 -6.01 -3.35 -11.63
CA LEU A 32 -4.78 -4.02 -12.05
C LEU A 32 -3.53 -3.33 -11.48
N SER A 33 -3.50 -2.00 -11.53
CA SER A 33 -2.40 -1.21 -10.96
C SER A 33 -2.31 -1.39 -9.43
N TRP A 34 -3.44 -1.44 -8.73
CA TRP A 34 -3.49 -1.71 -7.30
C TRP A 34 -3.00 -3.12 -6.95
N ARG A 35 -3.38 -4.14 -7.74
CA ARG A 35 -2.85 -5.51 -7.57
C ARG A 35 -1.36 -5.59 -7.79
N ARG A 36 -0.84 -4.91 -8.83
CA ARG A 36 0.59 -4.82 -9.10
C ARG A 36 1.33 -4.18 -7.93
N GLN A 37 0.83 -3.06 -7.43
CA GLN A 37 1.43 -2.36 -6.29
C GLN A 37 1.47 -3.23 -5.03
N LYS A 38 0.39 -3.92 -4.72
CA LYS A 38 0.34 -4.87 -3.59
C LYS A 38 1.33 -6.03 -3.74
N ARG A 39 1.55 -6.51 -4.96
CA ARG A 39 2.54 -7.56 -5.22
C ARG A 39 3.97 -7.05 -4.98
N ILE A 40 4.27 -5.83 -5.43
CA ILE A 40 5.56 -5.18 -5.18
C ILE A 40 5.76 -4.96 -3.68
N GLU A 41 4.78 -4.42 -2.98
CA GLU A 41 4.84 -4.20 -1.53
C GLU A 41 5.06 -5.52 -0.77
N LYS A 42 4.38 -6.59 -1.15
CA LYS A 42 4.57 -7.92 -0.56
C LYS A 42 5.99 -8.44 -0.80
N PHE A 43 6.54 -8.26 -2.00
CA PHE A 43 7.91 -8.60 -2.31
C PHE A 43 8.92 -7.81 -1.46
N ILE A 44 8.74 -6.49 -1.36
CA ILE A 44 9.61 -5.62 -0.54
C ILE A 44 9.61 -6.08 0.93
N ASN A 45 8.46 -6.49 1.46
CA ASN A 45 8.35 -7.01 2.82
C ASN A 45 9.09 -8.34 3.04
N GLN A 46 9.41 -9.07 1.96
CA GLN A 46 10.20 -10.30 1.99
C GLN A 46 11.70 -10.06 1.76
N LEU A 47 12.14 -8.83 1.41
CA LEU A 47 13.55 -8.52 1.16
C LEU A 47 14.48 -8.80 2.35
N PRO A 48 14.12 -8.52 3.62
CA PRO A 48 14.98 -8.87 4.75
C PRO A 48 15.25 -10.38 4.83
N GLU A 49 14.20 -11.18 4.64
CA GLU A 49 14.28 -12.64 4.62
C GLU A 49 15.17 -13.13 3.46
N LEU A 50 14.93 -12.59 2.25
CA LEU A 50 15.76 -12.87 1.08
C LEU A 50 17.25 -12.55 1.36
N SER A 51 17.51 -11.36 1.89
CA SER A 51 18.90 -10.95 2.21
C SER A 51 19.54 -11.89 3.23
N ARG A 52 18.78 -12.36 4.22
CA ARG A 52 19.23 -13.32 5.23
C ARG A 52 19.56 -14.68 4.62
N VAL A 53 18.68 -15.22 3.78
CA VAL A 53 18.92 -16.50 3.09
C VAL A 53 20.16 -16.43 2.21
N LEU A 54 20.33 -15.34 1.43
CA LEU A 54 21.50 -15.12 0.60
C LEU A 54 22.78 -14.97 1.44
N ALA A 55 22.72 -14.24 2.56
CA ALA A 55 23.84 -14.08 3.46
C ALA A 55 24.28 -15.41 4.08
N ASN A 56 23.34 -16.24 4.52
CA ASN A 56 23.60 -17.56 5.08
C ASN A 56 24.21 -18.50 4.04
N ALA A 57 23.62 -18.57 2.84
CA ALA A 57 24.10 -19.43 1.75
C ALA A 57 25.52 -19.04 1.31
N THR A 58 25.79 -17.75 1.14
CA THR A 58 27.10 -17.24 0.79
C THR A 58 28.15 -17.40 1.91
N SER A 59 27.71 -17.29 3.17
CA SER A 59 28.56 -17.60 4.34
C SER A 59 28.99 -19.07 4.38
N ALA A 60 28.13 -19.97 3.92
CA ALA A 60 28.45 -21.38 3.76
C ALA A 60 29.34 -21.69 2.53
N GLY A 61 29.76 -20.65 1.78
CA GLY A 61 30.63 -20.78 0.60
C GLY A 61 29.90 -21.11 -0.70
N LEU A 62 28.57 -21.04 -0.73
CA LEU A 62 27.81 -21.27 -1.96
C LEU A 62 28.00 -20.11 -2.94
N ALA A 63 28.09 -20.44 -4.23
CA ALA A 63 28.11 -19.45 -5.28
C ALA A 63 26.78 -18.67 -5.33
N LEU A 64 26.81 -17.38 -5.71
CA LEU A 64 25.62 -16.53 -5.77
C LEU A 64 24.48 -17.14 -6.59
N ARG A 65 24.79 -17.81 -7.70
CA ARG A 65 23.80 -18.51 -8.53
C ARG A 65 23.03 -19.58 -7.75
N THR A 66 23.76 -20.40 -6.99
CA THR A 66 23.19 -21.45 -6.14
C THR A 66 22.40 -20.86 -4.99
N SER A 67 22.91 -19.77 -4.39
CA SER A 67 22.20 -19.07 -3.31
C SER A 67 20.88 -18.47 -3.76
N ILE A 68 20.80 -17.93 -4.99
CA ILE A 68 19.55 -17.42 -5.58
C ILE A 68 18.56 -18.58 -5.85
N ALA A 69 19.03 -19.71 -6.36
CA ALA A 69 18.17 -20.89 -6.58
C ALA A 69 17.59 -21.41 -5.26
N MET A 70 18.43 -21.50 -4.22
CA MET A 70 17.99 -21.89 -2.87
C MET A 70 16.98 -20.91 -2.27
N ALA A 71 17.20 -19.60 -2.43
CA ALA A 71 16.25 -18.58 -1.98
C ALA A 71 14.91 -18.65 -2.74
N ALA A 72 14.93 -19.07 -4.02
CA ALA A 72 13.72 -19.26 -4.81
C ALA A 72 12.86 -20.42 -4.27
N GLU A 73 13.49 -21.45 -3.72
CA GLU A 73 12.79 -22.62 -3.14
C GLU A 73 12.31 -22.34 -1.71
N GLU A 74 13.06 -21.54 -0.94
CA GLU A 74 12.78 -21.29 0.48
C GLU A 74 11.71 -20.22 0.69
N LEU A 75 11.60 -19.23 -0.22
CA LEU A 75 10.70 -18.10 -0.06
C LEU A 75 9.34 -18.31 -0.70
N ASP A 76 8.31 -17.87 0.00
CA ASP A 76 6.93 -17.85 -0.52
C ASP A 76 6.74 -16.85 -1.67
N ALA A 77 5.66 -17.02 -2.43
CA ALA A 77 5.23 -16.04 -3.44
C ALA A 77 4.95 -14.64 -2.79
N PRO A 78 5.37 -13.54 -3.41
CA PRO A 78 5.92 -13.40 -4.77
C PRO A 78 7.44 -13.54 -4.89
N ALA A 79 8.22 -13.54 -3.78
CA ALA A 79 9.69 -13.53 -3.85
C ALA A 79 10.22 -14.82 -4.49
N GLY A 80 9.78 -15.99 -4.04
CA GLY A 80 10.17 -17.27 -4.61
C GLY A 80 9.90 -17.37 -6.12
N GLU A 81 8.72 -16.92 -6.57
CA GLU A 81 8.36 -16.93 -7.99
C GLU A 81 9.27 -16.04 -8.85
N GLU A 82 9.59 -14.84 -8.36
CA GLU A 82 10.45 -13.92 -9.11
C GLU A 82 11.92 -14.37 -9.10
N LEU A 83 12.37 -14.93 -7.99
CA LEU A 83 13.73 -15.51 -7.90
C LEU A 83 13.87 -16.78 -8.71
N ALA A 84 12.82 -17.60 -8.84
CA ALA A 84 12.83 -18.76 -9.71
C ALA A 84 13.06 -18.38 -11.19
N LYS A 85 12.50 -17.24 -11.64
CA LYS A 85 12.78 -16.70 -12.97
C LYS A 85 14.26 -16.30 -13.12
N VAL A 86 14.80 -15.62 -12.10
CA VAL A 86 16.23 -15.25 -12.08
C VAL A 86 17.11 -16.50 -12.09
N ALA A 87 16.80 -17.48 -11.23
CA ALA A 87 17.55 -18.74 -11.17
C ALA A 87 17.53 -19.49 -12.51
N SER A 88 16.36 -19.52 -13.18
CA SER A 88 16.22 -20.13 -14.51
C SER A 88 17.05 -19.40 -15.57
N ALA A 89 17.05 -18.08 -15.57
CA ALA A 89 17.88 -17.26 -16.46
C ALA A 89 19.39 -17.51 -16.24
N LEU A 90 19.79 -17.58 -14.97
CA LEU A 90 21.18 -17.92 -14.60
C LEU A 90 21.56 -19.34 -15.00
N ALA A 91 20.64 -20.31 -14.93
CA ALA A 91 20.88 -21.72 -15.31
C ALA A 91 21.17 -21.87 -16.81
N VAL A 92 20.54 -21.06 -17.67
CA VAL A 92 20.81 -21.04 -19.11
C VAL A 92 22.02 -20.18 -19.50
N GLY A 93 22.75 -19.64 -18.49
CA GLY A 93 24.01 -18.92 -18.71
C GLY A 93 23.89 -17.41 -18.85
N GLN A 94 22.71 -16.83 -18.60
CA GLN A 94 22.55 -15.38 -18.61
C GLN A 94 23.46 -14.73 -17.56
N PRO A 95 24.07 -13.56 -17.85
CA PRO A 95 24.86 -12.81 -16.88
C PRO A 95 24.05 -12.42 -15.65
N VAL A 96 24.68 -12.44 -14.47
CA VAL A 96 24.02 -12.09 -13.19
C VAL A 96 23.45 -10.67 -13.23
N GLU A 97 24.19 -9.74 -13.83
CA GLU A 97 23.78 -8.35 -13.98
C GLU A 97 22.48 -8.21 -14.77
N GLU A 98 22.36 -8.94 -15.85
CA GLU A 98 21.21 -8.90 -16.76
C GLU A 98 19.98 -9.53 -16.08
N ALA A 99 20.12 -10.73 -15.51
CA ALA A 99 19.04 -11.43 -14.84
C ALA A 99 18.49 -10.66 -13.63
N LEU A 100 19.37 -10.02 -12.83
CA LEU A 100 18.97 -9.16 -11.71
C LEU A 100 18.42 -7.81 -12.19
N GLY A 101 18.91 -7.27 -13.30
CA GLY A 101 18.38 -6.07 -13.93
C GLY A 101 16.92 -6.25 -14.36
N GLU A 102 16.59 -7.36 -15.01
CA GLU A 102 15.22 -7.72 -15.37
C GLU A 102 14.29 -7.85 -14.14
N LEU A 103 14.79 -8.41 -13.05
CA LEU A 103 14.04 -8.46 -11.79
C LEU A 103 13.70 -7.05 -11.31
N GLN A 104 14.65 -6.13 -11.36
CA GLN A 104 14.46 -4.74 -10.95
C GLN A 104 13.47 -3.98 -11.84
N GLU A 105 13.45 -4.25 -13.15
CA GLU A 105 12.47 -3.67 -14.07
C GLU A 105 11.04 -4.18 -13.81
N ARG A 106 10.89 -5.45 -13.46
CA ARG A 106 9.59 -6.02 -13.10
C ARG A 106 9.05 -5.51 -11.78
N LEU A 107 9.94 -5.25 -10.82
CA LEU A 107 9.63 -4.87 -9.45
C LEU A 107 10.37 -3.57 -9.06
N PRO A 108 10.03 -2.42 -9.64
CA PRO A 108 10.72 -1.17 -9.39
C PRO A 108 10.54 -0.73 -7.92
N SER A 109 11.62 -0.84 -7.13
CA SER A 109 11.69 -0.32 -5.78
C SER A 109 13.12 0.12 -5.43
N ARG A 110 13.25 1.08 -4.51
CA ARG A 110 14.57 1.54 -4.05
C ARG A 110 15.30 0.46 -3.27
N GLU A 111 14.58 -0.27 -2.45
CA GLU A 111 15.11 -1.34 -1.62
C GLU A 111 15.69 -2.48 -2.48
N LEU A 112 14.96 -2.89 -3.51
CA LEU A 112 15.44 -3.90 -4.45
C LEU A 112 16.64 -3.40 -5.25
N ALA A 113 16.63 -2.13 -5.68
CA ALA A 113 17.76 -1.53 -6.40
C ALA A 113 19.05 -1.59 -5.57
N VAL A 114 18.97 -1.28 -4.28
CA VAL A 114 20.13 -1.38 -3.36
C VAL A 114 20.59 -2.82 -3.25
N LEU A 115 19.69 -3.78 -3.05
CA LEU A 115 20.04 -5.20 -2.97
C LEU A 115 20.72 -5.67 -4.27
N VAL A 116 20.12 -5.41 -5.43
CA VAL A 116 20.65 -5.80 -6.74
C VAL A 116 22.04 -5.21 -6.97
N THR A 117 22.20 -3.90 -6.72
CA THR A 117 23.50 -3.24 -6.85
C THR A 117 24.56 -3.85 -5.92
N THR A 118 24.19 -4.15 -4.68
CA THR A 118 25.08 -4.82 -3.70
C THR A 118 25.48 -6.21 -4.21
N LEU A 119 24.54 -7.00 -4.73
CA LEU A 119 24.82 -8.33 -5.26
C LEU A 119 25.75 -8.27 -6.49
N ILE A 120 25.50 -7.36 -7.42
CA ILE A 120 26.32 -7.17 -8.62
C ILE A 120 27.75 -6.73 -8.23
N LEU A 121 27.87 -5.72 -7.38
CA LEU A 121 29.15 -5.20 -6.95
C LEU A 121 29.99 -6.27 -6.22
N SER A 122 29.32 -7.01 -5.33
CA SER A 122 29.98 -8.08 -4.57
C SER A 122 30.36 -9.28 -5.42
N SER A 123 29.57 -9.59 -6.46
CA SER A 123 29.90 -10.67 -7.42
C SER A 123 31.18 -10.36 -8.22
N ARG A 124 31.45 -9.08 -8.48
CA ARG A 124 32.64 -8.61 -9.20
C ARG A 124 33.87 -8.48 -8.30
N ALA A 125 33.68 -7.98 -7.07
CA ALA A 125 34.78 -7.67 -6.15
C ALA A 125 35.32 -8.89 -5.40
N GLY A 126 34.60 -10.02 -5.41
CA GLY A 126 35.06 -11.28 -4.77
C GLY A 126 35.27 -11.20 -3.25
N GLY A 127 34.88 -10.10 -2.62
CA GLY A 127 35.11 -9.87 -1.20
C GLY A 127 33.80 -9.55 -0.45
N SER A 128 33.73 -9.95 0.80
CA SER A 128 32.73 -9.64 1.83
C SER A 128 31.25 -9.44 1.40
N LEU A 129 30.75 -10.21 0.41
CA LEU A 129 29.33 -10.28 0.07
C LEU A 129 28.49 -10.51 1.35
N VAL A 130 28.98 -11.37 2.24
CA VAL A 130 28.36 -11.71 3.51
C VAL A 130 28.16 -10.49 4.40
N GLY A 131 29.23 -9.67 4.57
CA GLY A 131 29.17 -8.46 5.40
C GLY A 131 28.18 -7.43 4.82
N SER A 132 28.22 -7.21 3.53
CA SER A 132 27.33 -6.27 2.85
C SER A 132 25.86 -6.72 2.93
N LEU A 133 25.58 -8.02 2.75
CA LEU A 133 24.24 -8.58 2.89
C LEU A 133 23.73 -8.51 4.31
N ARG A 134 24.57 -8.77 5.31
CA ARG A 134 24.18 -8.69 6.73
C ARG A 134 23.82 -7.26 7.13
N ASN A 135 24.62 -6.27 6.77
CA ASN A 135 24.32 -4.87 7.01
C ASN A 135 23.04 -4.42 6.29
N LEU A 136 22.82 -4.92 5.07
CA LEU A 136 21.59 -4.65 4.33
C LEU A 136 20.38 -5.27 5.02
N THR A 137 20.50 -6.50 5.53
CA THR A 137 19.43 -7.17 6.29
C THR A 137 19.04 -6.34 7.51
N GLU A 138 19.99 -5.91 8.32
CA GLU A 138 19.76 -5.07 9.50
C GLU A 138 19.05 -3.77 9.11
N THR A 139 19.54 -3.07 8.09
CA THR A 139 18.90 -1.83 7.60
C THR A 139 17.47 -2.04 7.10
N LEU A 140 17.20 -3.14 6.41
CA LEU A 140 15.87 -3.47 5.92
C LEU A 140 14.91 -3.88 7.05
N GLU A 141 15.40 -4.60 8.06
CA GLU A 141 14.63 -4.95 9.26
C GLU A 141 14.27 -3.71 10.08
N GLU A 142 15.21 -2.80 10.32
CA GLU A 142 14.97 -1.52 11.00
C GLU A 142 13.92 -0.67 10.27
N ARG A 143 14.02 -0.56 8.95
CA ARG A 143 13.03 0.15 8.14
C ARG A 143 11.65 -0.50 8.21
N LYS A 144 11.59 -1.83 8.19
CA LYS A 144 10.34 -2.58 8.30
C LYS A 144 9.67 -2.35 9.66
N GLU A 145 10.45 -2.38 10.74
CA GLU A 145 9.95 -2.13 12.10
C GLU A 145 9.47 -0.69 12.27
N THR A 146 10.25 0.28 11.81
CA THR A 146 9.87 1.70 11.82
C THR A 146 8.55 1.94 11.06
N ARG A 147 8.39 1.35 9.88
CA ARG A 147 7.12 1.42 9.12
C ARG A 147 5.96 0.79 9.88
N ARG A 148 6.19 -0.32 10.56
CA ARG A 148 5.18 -0.99 11.38
C ARG A 148 4.75 -0.12 12.56
N GLU A 149 5.72 0.49 13.25
CA GLU A 149 5.46 1.38 14.37
C GLU A 149 4.68 2.63 13.96
N ILE A 150 5.09 3.30 12.88
CA ILE A 150 4.36 4.42 12.31
C ILE A 150 2.92 4.02 11.95
N ARG A 151 2.72 2.87 11.31
CA ARG A 151 1.40 2.37 10.94
C ARG A 151 0.52 2.09 12.16
N THR A 152 1.10 1.58 13.25
CA THR A 152 0.38 1.33 14.51
C THR A 152 -0.04 2.65 15.15
N GLN A 153 0.84 3.64 15.23
CA GLN A 153 0.54 4.96 15.76
C GLN A 153 -0.53 5.69 14.93
N LEU A 154 -0.42 5.66 13.60
CA LEU A 154 -1.42 6.25 12.70
C LEU A 154 -2.77 5.55 12.80
N SER A 155 -2.79 4.23 13.01
CA SER A 155 -4.04 3.47 13.22
C SER A 155 -4.79 3.96 14.46
N GLN A 156 -4.08 4.22 15.56
CA GLN A 156 -4.66 4.71 16.80
C GLN A 156 -5.29 6.10 16.62
N VAL A 157 -4.60 7.00 15.93
CA VAL A 157 -5.13 8.35 15.60
C VAL A 157 -6.36 8.25 14.71
N THR A 158 -6.35 7.34 13.73
CA THR A 158 -7.46 7.14 12.81
C THR A 158 -8.70 6.60 13.53
N VAL A 159 -8.55 5.63 14.43
CA VAL A 159 -9.66 5.10 15.23
C VAL A 159 -10.29 6.22 16.07
N THR A 160 -9.48 7.01 16.75
CA THR A 160 -9.97 8.15 17.55
C THR A 160 -10.71 9.17 16.68
N ALA A 161 -10.21 9.46 15.48
CA ALA A 161 -10.82 10.39 14.54
C ALA A 161 -12.23 9.97 14.07
N TYR A 162 -12.50 8.68 13.99
CA TYR A 162 -13.85 8.17 13.67
C TYR A 162 -14.72 7.99 14.90
N THR A 163 -14.15 7.62 16.04
CA THR A 163 -14.91 7.35 17.27
C THR A 163 -15.53 8.63 17.85
N VAL A 164 -14.80 9.74 17.86
CA VAL A 164 -15.30 11.01 18.42
C VAL A 164 -16.54 11.53 17.69
N PRO A 165 -16.59 11.63 16.33
CA PRO A 165 -17.81 12.00 15.64
C PRO A 165 -18.99 11.04 15.85
N VAL A 166 -18.71 9.73 15.90
CA VAL A 166 -19.75 8.71 16.13
C VAL A 166 -20.39 8.90 17.52
N ILE A 167 -19.59 9.12 18.55
CA ILE A 167 -20.09 9.41 19.90
C ILE A 167 -20.86 10.74 19.91
N GLY A 168 -20.37 11.77 19.22
CA GLY A 168 -21.05 13.06 19.12
C GLY A 168 -22.43 12.95 18.47
N VAL A 169 -22.55 12.28 17.35
CA VAL A 169 -23.85 12.03 16.68
C VAL A 169 -24.72 11.12 17.53
N GLY A 170 -24.14 10.06 18.10
CA GLY A 170 -24.87 9.13 18.97
C GLY A 170 -25.45 9.81 20.20
N SER A 171 -24.72 10.74 20.83
CA SER A 171 -25.22 11.49 21.99
C SER A 171 -26.36 12.46 21.64
N LEU A 172 -26.31 13.07 20.44
CA LEU A 172 -27.41 13.90 19.96
C LEU A 172 -28.70 13.08 19.76
N LEU A 173 -28.58 11.89 19.15
CA LEU A 173 -29.73 10.99 18.96
C LEU A 173 -30.30 10.49 20.30
N LEU A 174 -29.44 10.20 21.28
CA LEU A 174 -29.87 9.80 22.62
C LEU A 174 -30.62 10.95 23.35
N ILE A 175 -30.14 12.17 23.24
CA ILE A 175 -30.80 13.34 23.82
C ILE A 175 -32.16 13.56 23.20
N ASP A 176 -32.29 13.42 21.90
CA ASP A 176 -33.58 13.58 21.20
C ASP A 176 -34.57 12.47 21.55
N ASN A 177 -34.09 11.24 21.80
CA ASN A 177 -34.91 10.13 22.26
C ASN A 177 -35.44 10.29 23.68
N VAL A 178 -34.62 10.90 24.55
CA VAL A 178 -35.00 11.18 25.97
C VAL A 178 -35.90 12.43 26.09
N ARG A 179 -35.66 13.43 25.22
CA ARG A 179 -36.44 14.67 25.13
C ARG A 179 -36.81 14.90 23.64
N PRO A 180 -37.97 14.41 23.21
CA PRO A 180 -38.42 14.63 21.82
C PRO A 180 -38.53 16.12 21.52
N GLY A 181 -37.90 16.56 20.42
CA GLY A 181 -37.85 17.96 20.01
C GLY A 181 -36.62 18.74 20.51
N ALA A 182 -35.67 18.10 21.18
CA ALA A 182 -34.44 18.76 21.64
C ALA A 182 -33.62 19.28 20.44
N ILE A 183 -33.48 18.50 19.36
CA ILE A 183 -32.80 18.91 18.14
C ILE A 183 -33.53 20.08 17.49
N GLU A 184 -34.87 20.04 17.45
CA GLU A 184 -35.71 21.09 16.90
C GLU A 184 -35.60 22.40 17.68
N ALA A 185 -35.57 22.32 18.99
CA ALA A 185 -35.33 23.47 19.87
C ALA A 185 -33.93 24.09 19.67
N MET A 186 -32.90 23.25 19.44
CA MET A 186 -31.55 23.73 19.14
C MET A 186 -31.48 24.40 17.77
N THR A 187 -32.21 23.93 16.78
CA THR A 187 -32.19 24.47 15.41
C THR A 187 -33.22 25.58 15.17
N SER A 188 -34.15 25.79 16.06
CA SER A 188 -35.17 26.88 15.97
C SER A 188 -34.61 28.27 16.23
N SER A 189 -33.58 28.39 17.06
CA SER A 189 -32.93 29.68 17.35
C SER A 189 -31.79 29.98 16.36
N GLY A 190 -31.62 31.25 15.98
CA GLY A 190 -30.54 31.69 15.10
C GLY A 190 -29.15 31.39 15.65
N LEU A 191 -28.98 31.51 16.95
CA LEU A 191 -27.73 31.16 17.70
C LEU A 191 -27.47 29.63 17.64
N GLY A 192 -28.53 28.82 17.81
CA GLY A 192 -28.40 27.36 17.76
C GLY A 192 -27.99 26.86 16.38
N ARG A 193 -28.56 27.41 15.31
CA ARG A 193 -28.14 27.09 13.92
C ARG A 193 -26.68 27.45 13.67
N ALA A 194 -26.24 28.66 14.14
CA ALA A 194 -24.85 29.06 14.00
C ALA A 194 -23.91 28.10 14.75
N ALA A 195 -24.28 27.70 15.98
CA ALA A 195 -23.48 26.73 16.75
C ALA A 195 -23.32 25.37 16.05
N VAL A 196 -24.42 24.83 15.47
CA VAL A 196 -24.39 23.56 14.72
C VAL A 196 -23.52 23.67 13.47
N VAL A 197 -23.64 24.77 12.71
CA VAL A 197 -22.80 25.00 11.51
C VAL A 197 -21.33 25.11 11.87
N VAL A 198 -20.99 25.85 12.94
CA VAL A 198 -19.62 25.97 13.42
C VAL A 198 -19.07 24.61 13.88
N ALA A 199 -19.85 23.82 14.62
CA ALA A 199 -19.43 22.48 15.05
C ALA A 199 -19.16 21.57 13.85
N LEU A 200 -20.04 21.53 12.86
CA LEU A 200 -19.84 20.75 11.63
C LEU A 200 -18.62 21.21 10.83
N ALA A 201 -18.40 22.52 10.75
CA ALA A 201 -17.22 23.08 10.08
C ALA A 201 -15.92 22.67 10.79
N LEU A 202 -15.89 22.74 12.13
CA LEU A 202 -14.74 22.28 12.93
C LEU A 202 -14.47 20.77 12.75
N TYR A 203 -15.52 19.96 12.73
CA TYR A 203 -15.38 18.53 12.44
C TYR A 203 -14.83 18.27 11.03
N ALA A 204 -15.33 18.97 10.02
CA ALA A 204 -14.85 18.85 8.65
C ALA A 204 -13.37 19.25 8.52
N VAL A 205 -12.99 20.37 9.13
CA VAL A 205 -11.60 20.84 9.16
C VAL A 205 -10.69 19.83 9.89
N GLY A 206 -11.09 19.35 11.07
CA GLY A 206 -10.36 18.33 11.81
C GLY A 206 -10.17 17.04 11.00
N PHE A 207 -11.22 16.56 10.35
CA PHE A 207 -11.17 15.37 9.51
C PHE A 207 -10.24 15.54 8.29
N VAL A 208 -10.29 16.69 7.63
CA VAL A 208 -9.39 17.01 6.49
C VAL A 208 -7.93 17.08 6.96
N LEU A 209 -7.66 17.70 8.10
CA LEU A 209 -6.32 17.77 8.68
C LEU A 209 -5.77 16.38 9.00
N ILE A 210 -6.56 15.55 9.70
CA ILE A 210 -6.16 14.17 10.03
C ILE A 210 -5.89 13.37 8.74
N ARG A 211 -6.78 13.46 7.75
CA ARG A 211 -6.59 12.76 6.48
C ARG A 211 -5.36 13.24 5.70
N ARG A 212 -5.04 14.53 5.79
CA ARG A 212 -3.85 15.10 5.16
C ARG A 212 -2.56 14.66 5.86
N MET A 213 -2.57 14.63 7.20
CA MET A 213 -1.42 14.16 8.00
C MET A 213 -1.20 12.64 7.89
N SER A 214 -2.27 11.86 7.76
CA SER A 214 -2.19 10.40 7.56
C SER A 214 -1.70 9.99 6.15
N ARG A 215 -1.60 10.92 5.20
CA ARG A 215 -1.04 10.71 3.86
C ARG A 215 0.45 11.04 3.78
N ILE A 216 1.21 10.78 4.83
CA ILE A 216 2.68 10.83 4.73
C ILE A 216 3.11 9.55 4.04
N ASP A 217 3.42 9.64 2.74
CA ASP A 217 4.11 8.59 1.99
C ASP A 217 5.55 8.50 2.55
N VAL A 218 5.79 7.47 3.37
CA VAL A 218 7.13 7.06 3.86
C VAL A 218 7.65 5.93 3.01
#